data_55bb2826f5aa2c7dc466eaa7a312bcc8
#
_entry.id   55bb2826f5aa2c7dc466eaa7a312bcc8
#
_cell.length_a   1.000
_cell.length_b   1.000
_cell.length_c   1.000
_cell.angle_alpha   90.00
_cell.angle_beta   90.00
_cell.angle_gamma   90.00
#
_symmetry.space_group_name_H-M   'P 1'
#
loop_
_entity.id
_entity.type
_entity.pdbx_description
1 polymer ?
#
loop_
_entity_poly.entity_id
_entity_poly.type
_entity_poly.pdbx_seq_one_letter_code
_entity_poly.pdbx_strand_id
1 'polypeptide(L)'
;MNPLLRVASWIVTLNLLACHQLVAQTPSAVVDRETPLEHVSTDFVMADGPCWDGWSLIIPDVKGEKIVRYIPRKNALQTLVPDSGRISASFFNHGRLYLSDNGKGKLCFLDGRNKVVIADFAELKTAEEKRDYRPNDLVVDHHGGVYVTFTPQGKVIYVTPEGALKIAVESVPTPNGLILSPDGKTLYVSSVASKQIWAYQVKQAGQLSEARQIAAMDDGTARGADGMSMDRAGNVYCAGPSAIWIWSPSGELLDKIACPTKPINCTFGDPDMRSLYITAAGGLYRQRMKITGRSPSPTSLPLKPTAKASRQQDPSSPSTEIPVELNFQPDVVYAQYGERKLLADIIAPKTTNPLPALIVVHGGGWHNGDKTKFQSLSIRLANLGYVVAAIEYRLADEAAFPAAIHDCFAAVRFLRTNAERLHVDADRIGAVGGSAGAHLVGLMASGSGNKNLLGNGSNPEPSSKIQAAVVMAGPLEMLTGSVAERSRSGKGFSNSNSWLRGTVDEKPALYRDADAFVQIDKNTCPILFMTGEHDNPARNQRSRDRLSKLGIDTDIKTYKDGKHGCWNRLPWLDEMVPDMDLFLRRHLK
;
A
#
# COMPACT_ATOMS: atom_id res chain seq x y z
N MET A 1 32.47 86.18 51.42
CA MET A 1 32.06 85.06 52.23
C MET A 1 31.18 84.13 51.36
N ASN A 2 31.54 82.98 51.28
CA ASN A 2 31.35 81.91 50.28
C ASN A 2 29.93 81.69 49.70
N PRO A 3 29.81 81.46 48.43
CA PRO A 3 28.67 80.77 47.85
C PRO A 3 29.04 79.36 47.37
N LEU A 4 28.15 78.45 47.66
CA LEU A 4 28.08 77.02 47.35
C LEU A 4 28.07 76.72 45.85
N LEU A 5 29.05 75.91 45.40
CA LEU A 5 28.98 75.23 44.11
C LEU A 5 28.09 73.98 44.21
N ARG A 6 27.05 73.95 43.38
CA ARG A 6 26.26 72.71 43.08
C ARG A 6 26.88 72.02 41.88
N VAL A 7 27.37 70.80 42.06
CA VAL A 7 27.79 69.89 41.01
C VAL A 7 26.56 69.06 40.60
N ALA A 8 26.15 69.25 39.37
CA ALA A 8 25.12 68.42 38.77
C ALA A 8 25.74 67.14 38.16
N SER A 9 25.42 66.01 38.72
CA SER A 9 25.82 64.69 38.20
C SER A 9 24.92 64.26 37.04
N TRP A 10 25.49 64.19 35.85
CA TRP A 10 24.78 63.59 34.66
C TRP A 10 25.06 62.10 34.65
N ILE A 11 24.03 61.30 34.93
CA ILE A 11 24.03 59.85 34.71
C ILE A 11 23.75 59.64 33.22
N VAL A 12 24.76 59.24 32.46
CA VAL A 12 24.62 58.76 31.08
C VAL A 12 24.21 57.31 31.16
N THR A 13 22.93 57.03 30.92
CA THR A 13 22.43 55.68 30.74
C THR A 13 22.80 55.20 29.33
N LEU A 14 23.81 54.33 29.22
CA LEU A 14 24.14 53.62 27.99
C LEU A 14 23.07 52.54 27.76
N ASN A 15 22.15 52.79 26.87
CA ASN A 15 21.28 51.74 26.30
C ASN A 15 22.13 50.89 25.33
N LEU A 16 22.59 49.74 25.80
CA LEU A 16 23.07 48.66 24.93
C LEU A 16 21.90 48.06 24.15
N LEU A 17 21.61 48.59 22.98
CA LEU A 17 20.81 47.91 21.97
C LEU A 17 21.66 46.70 21.52
N ALA A 18 21.33 45.53 22.05
CA ALA A 18 21.76 44.26 21.44
C ALA A 18 21.12 44.12 20.06
N CYS A 19 21.81 44.55 19.03
CA CYS A 19 21.52 44.17 17.66
C CYS A 19 21.67 42.65 17.55
N HIS A 20 20.57 41.93 17.71
CA HIS A 20 20.48 40.59 17.16
C HIS A 20 20.57 40.74 15.65
N GLN A 21 21.75 40.52 15.09
CA GLN A 21 21.88 40.28 13.66
C GLN A 21 21.00 39.07 13.33
N LEU A 22 19.84 39.31 12.74
CA LEU A 22 19.17 38.29 11.97
C LEU A 22 20.15 37.94 10.82
N VAL A 23 20.93 36.89 11.03
CA VAL A 23 21.58 36.21 9.91
C VAL A 23 20.44 35.68 9.08
N ALA A 24 20.19 36.30 7.97
CA ALA A 24 19.25 35.81 6.97
C ALA A 24 19.71 34.38 6.62
N GLN A 25 19.02 33.38 7.15
CA GLN A 25 19.28 32.00 6.80
C GLN A 25 19.03 31.88 5.31
N THR A 26 19.99 31.39 4.56
CA THR A 26 19.85 31.04 3.15
C THR A 26 18.58 30.17 3.01
N PRO A 27 17.69 30.47 2.03
CA PRO A 27 16.46 29.69 1.88
C PRO A 27 16.80 28.20 1.78
N SER A 28 16.20 27.37 2.63
CA SER A 28 16.39 25.94 2.56
C SER A 28 15.97 25.40 1.20
N ALA A 29 16.80 24.58 0.59
CA ALA A 29 16.49 23.91 -0.67
C ALA A 29 15.50 22.73 -0.48
N VAL A 30 15.43 22.17 0.74
CA VAL A 30 14.69 20.93 1.04
C VAL A 30 13.51 21.12 1.98
N VAL A 31 13.61 22.00 2.98
CA VAL A 31 12.55 22.26 3.98
C VAL A 31 11.72 23.47 3.57
N ASP A 32 10.39 23.31 3.63
CA ASP A 32 9.47 24.44 3.50
C ASP A 32 9.38 25.20 4.83
N ARG A 33 10.13 26.30 4.95
CA ARG A 33 10.20 27.12 6.16
C ARG A 33 9.02 28.10 6.30
N GLU A 34 8.19 28.25 5.25
CA GLU A 34 6.97 29.05 5.31
C GLU A 34 5.88 28.30 6.09
N THR A 35 5.93 26.98 6.09
CA THR A 35 5.03 26.12 6.86
C THR A 35 5.72 25.71 8.18
N PRO A 36 5.17 26.10 9.34
CA PRO A 36 5.76 25.73 10.62
C PRO A 36 5.64 24.22 10.88
N LEU A 37 6.53 23.70 11.74
CA LEU A 37 6.42 22.33 12.24
C LEU A 37 5.10 22.17 13.00
N GLU A 38 4.25 21.27 12.52
CA GLU A 38 2.94 20.98 13.11
C GLU A 38 3.06 19.87 14.15
N HIS A 39 2.45 20.07 15.31
CA HIS A 39 2.24 19.01 16.28
C HIS A 39 0.94 18.28 15.97
N VAL A 40 1.01 17.00 15.58
CA VAL A 40 -0.14 16.22 15.12
C VAL A 40 -0.86 15.52 16.27
N SER A 41 -0.14 14.89 17.19
CA SER A 41 -0.72 14.16 18.33
C SER A 41 0.28 13.82 19.42
N THR A 42 -0.22 13.67 20.65
CA THR A 42 0.49 13.12 21.82
C THR A 42 -0.03 11.75 22.26
N ASP A 43 -0.91 11.10 21.48
CA ASP A 43 -1.62 9.87 21.91
C ASP A 43 -0.77 8.60 21.78
N PHE A 44 0.54 8.70 22.04
CA PHE A 44 1.49 7.59 22.00
C PHE A 44 2.24 7.46 23.33
N VAL A 45 2.45 6.21 23.75
CA VAL A 45 3.39 5.92 24.85
C VAL A 45 4.83 6.00 24.36
N MET A 46 5.10 5.45 23.14
CA MET A 46 6.39 5.55 22.46
C MET A 46 6.19 5.24 20.96
N ALA A 47 5.96 6.25 20.15
CA ALA A 47 5.88 6.12 18.70
C ALA A 47 7.26 5.93 18.10
N ASP A 48 7.44 4.92 17.21
CA ASP A 48 8.70 4.65 16.51
C ASP A 48 8.41 4.05 15.12
N GLY A 49 9.41 3.93 14.29
CA GLY A 49 9.44 3.25 13.00
C GLY A 49 8.20 3.44 12.11
N PRO A 50 7.80 4.69 11.83
CA PRO A 50 6.60 4.96 11.04
C PRO A 50 6.85 4.64 9.57
N CYS A 51 5.78 4.25 8.85
CA CYS A 51 5.83 4.15 7.39
C CYS A 51 4.54 4.66 6.75
N TRP A 52 4.63 5.04 5.47
CA TRP A 52 3.49 5.45 4.66
C TRP A 52 3.01 4.26 3.80
N ASP A 53 1.73 3.92 3.86
CA ASP A 53 1.15 2.78 3.12
C ASP A 53 0.51 3.18 1.78
N GLY A 54 0.74 4.42 1.34
CA GLY A 54 0.17 5.01 0.13
C GLY A 54 -1.02 5.93 0.40
N TRP A 55 -1.67 5.83 1.57
CA TRP A 55 -2.83 6.67 1.91
C TRP A 55 -2.91 7.10 3.39
N SER A 56 -2.19 6.42 4.27
CA SER A 56 -2.13 6.70 5.70
C SER A 56 -0.75 6.46 6.28
N LEU A 57 -0.48 7.09 7.39
CA LEU A 57 0.73 6.84 8.17
C LEU A 57 0.46 5.70 9.15
N ILE A 58 1.26 4.66 9.08
CA ILE A 58 1.27 3.55 10.04
C ILE A 58 2.35 3.81 11.08
N ILE A 59 1.99 3.70 12.35
CA ILE A 59 2.86 4.07 13.47
C ILE A 59 2.82 2.96 14.52
N PRO A 60 3.89 2.22 14.73
CA PRO A 60 4.01 1.37 15.91
C PRO A 60 4.10 2.22 17.19
N ASP A 61 3.22 1.97 18.16
CA ASP A 61 3.36 2.44 19.53
C ASP A 61 4.01 1.35 20.35
N VAL A 62 5.35 1.37 20.38
CA VAL A 62 6.21 0.27 20.88
C VAL A 62 5.88 -0.13 22.31
N LYS A 63 5.71 0.88 23.19
CA LYS A 63 5.37 0.66 24.61
C LYS A 63 3.88 0.58 24.86
N GLY A 64 3.07 1.13 23.96
CA GLY A 64 1.62 0.98 23.96
C GLY A 64 1.18 -0.37 23.38
N GLU A 65 2.11 -1.17 22.85
CA GLU A 65 1.91 -2.51 22.28
C GLU A 65 0.77 -2.57 21.24
N LYS A 66 0.62 -1.49 20.46
CA LYS A 66 -0.39 -1.36 19.40
C LYS A 66 0.22 -0.77 18.14
N ILE A 67 -0.40 -1.03 16.99
CA ILE A 67 -0.12 -0.32 15.75
C ILE A 67 -1.26 0.64 15.50
N VAL A 68 -0.93 1.91 15.30
CA VAL A 68 -1.88 3.00 15.05
C VAL A 68 -1.77 3.44 13.59
N ARG A 69 -2.89 3.85 13.03
CA ARG A 69 -2.99 4.48 11.72
C ARG A 69 -3.42 5.93 11.89
N TYR A 70 -2.64 6.86 11.37
CA TYR A 70 -3.03 8.25 11.23
C TYR A 70 -3.52 8.51 9.80
N ILE A 71 -4.70 9.08 9.68
CA ILE A 71 -5.33 9.42 8.40
C ILE A 71 -5.30 10.94 8.24
N PRO A 72 -4.36 11.51 7.46
CA PRO A 72 -4.15 12.96 7.37
C PRO A 72 -5.40 13.73 6.95
N ARG A 73 -6.13 13.22 5.95
CA ARG A 73 -7.36 13.86 5.45
C ARG A 73 -8.47 14.01 6.49
N LYS A 74 -8.42 13.22 7.56
CA LYS A 74 -9.40 13.23 8.67
C LYS A 74 -8.83 13.84 9.93
N ASN A 75 -7.53 14.09 9.96
CA ASN A 75 -6.77 14.42 11.17
C ASN A 75 -7.14 13.47 12.32
N ALA A 76 -7.12 12.17 12.07
CA ALA A 76 -7.64 11.17 13.00
C ALA A 76 -6.70 9.98 13.15
N LEU A 77 -6.54 9.52 14.39
CA LEU A 77 -5.85 8.29 14.77
C LEU A 77 -6.86 7.15 14.91
N GLN A 78 -6.47 5.96 14.46
CA GLN A 78 -7.23 4.74 14.60
C GLN A 78 -6.29 3.59 15.00
N THR A 79 -6.69 2.75 15.93
CA THR A 79 -5.95 1.52 16.23
C THR A 79 -6.13 0.54 15.09
N LEU A 80 -5.04 0.22 14.39
CA LEU A 80 -5.01 -0.75 13.30
C LEU A 80 -4.91 -2.17 13.85
N VAL A 81 -3.97 -2.40 14.78
CA VAL A 81 -3.77 -3.69 15.47
C VAL A 81 -3.67 -3.41 16.96
N PRO A 82 -4.68 -3.77 17.76
CA PRO A 82 -4.53 -3.83 19.21
C PRO A 82 -3.64 -5.02 19.59
N ASP A 83 -2.99 -4.94 20.74
CA ASP A 83 -2.17 -6.04 21.29
C ASP A 83 -1.12 -6.58 20.29
N SER A 84 -0.51 -5.67 19.52
CA SER A 84 0.51 -6.05 18.53
C SER A 84 1.78 -6.60 19.17
N GLY A 85 1.96 -6.39 20.47
CA GLY A 85 3.24 -6.53 21.15
C GLY A 85 4.20 -5.40 20.75
N ARG A 86 5.47 -5.53 21.13
CA ARG A 86 6.48 -4.48 20.93
C ARG A 86 7.02 -4.50 19.49
N ILE A 87 6.35 -3.81 18.60
CA ILE A 87 6.81 -3.59 17.23
C ILE A 87 7.66 -2.32 17.22
N SER A 88 8.96 -2.43 16.89
CA SER A 88 9.90 -1.29 16.89
C SER A 88 9.93 -0.53 15.57
N ALA A 89 9.62 -1.17 14.46
CA ALA A 89 9.57 -0.52 13.16
C ALA A 89 8.55 -1.17 12.22
N SER A 90 8.08 -0.38 11.28
CA SER A 90 7.24 -0.82 10.17
C SER A 90 7.80 -0.30 8.85
N PHE A 91 7.60 -1.05 7.78
CA PHE A 91 7.97 -0.64 6.43
C PHE A 91 6.95 -1.15 5.43
N PHE A 92 6.38 -0.26 4.64
CA PHE A 92 5.44 -0.66 3.59
C PHE A 92 6.16 -0.72 2.24
N ASN A 93 6.20 -1.90 1.66
CA ASN A 93 6.75 -2.10 0.32
C ASN A 93 6.09 -3.31 -0.34
N HIS A 94 6.02 -3.33 -1.66
CA HIS A 94 5.45 -4.43 -2.44
C HIS A 94 4.03 -4.83 -1.97
N GLY A 95 3.20 -3.84 -1.59
CA GLY A 95 1.84 -4.07 -1.12
C GLY A 95 1.74 -4.75 0.25
N ARG A 96 2.84 -4.85 1.02
CA ARG A 96 2.90 -5.49 2.34
C ARG A 96 3.43 -4.56 3.41
N LEU A 97 2.85 -4.66 4.60
CA LEU A 97 3.34 -4.01 5.80
C LEU A 97 4.26 -4.96 6.56
N TYR A 98 5.58 -4.76 6.44
CA TYR A 98 6.60 -5.48 7.18
C TYR A 98 6.74 -4.89 8.58
N LEU A 99 7.01 -5.75 9.57
CA LEU A 99 7.07 -5.41 10.98
C LEU A 99 8.31 -6.01 11.64
N SER A 100 9.04 -5.17 12.37
CA SER A 100 10.13 -5.57 13.25
C SER A 100 9.56 -5.90 14.64
N ASP A 101 9.26 -7.18 14.91
CA ASP A 101 8.72 -7.63 16.19
C ASP A 101 9.85 -7.78 17.23
N ASN A 102 10.25 -6.62 17.80
CA ASN A 102 11.27 -6.55 18.84
C ASN A 102 10.90 -7.38 20.07
N GLY A 103 9.62 -7.41 20.43
CA GLY A 103 9.13 -8.17 21.58
C GLY A 103 9.39 -9.67 21.47
N LYS A 104 9.21 -10.23 20.28
CA LYS A 104 9.33 -11.69 20.02
C LYS A 104 10.59 -12.10 19.26
N GLY A 105 11.43 -11.14 18.84
CA GLY A 105 12.64 -11.43 18.07
C GLY A 105 12.34 -11.96 16.66
N LYS A 106 11.37 -11.37 15.95
CA LYS A 106 10.91 -11.88 14.66
C LYS A 106 10.78 -10.77 13.62
N LEU A 107 10.96 -11.13 12.36
CA LEU A 107 10.48 -10.34 11.23
C LEU A 107 9.13 -10.90 10.80
N CYS A 108 8.14 -10.03 10.67
CA CYS A 108 6.79 -10.39 10.27
C CYS A 108 6.28 -9.49 9.14
N PHE A 109 5.20 -9.88 8.49
CA PHE A 109 4.34 -8.95 7.77
C PHE A 109 2.90 -9.06 8.27
N LEU A 110 2.09 -8.02 8.03
CA LEU A 110 0.70 -8.00 8.44
C LEU A 110 -0.19 -8.52 7.31
N ASP A 111 -0.96 -9.57 7.59
CA ASP A 111 -2.05 -10.07 6.74
C ASP A 111 -3.38 -9.84 7.44
N GLY A 112 -4.15 -8.87 6.99
CA GLY A 112 -5.31 -8.37 7.71
C GLY A 112 -4.92 -7.80 9.08
N ARG A 113 -5.23 -8.52 10.17
CA ARG A 113 -4.80 -8.21 11.54
C ARG A 113 -3.80 -9.23 12.12
N ASN A 114 -3.43 -10.24 11.34
CA ASN A 114 -2.55 -11.31 11.79
C ASN A 114 -1.10 -11.02 11.39
N LYS A 115 -0.17 -11.27 12.32
CA LYS A 115 1.25 -11.24 12.02
C LYS A 115 1.68 -12.58 11.44
N VAL A 116 2.20 -12.56 10.21
CA VAL A 116 2.80 -13.74 9.57
C VAL A 116 4.31 -13.64 9.70
N VAL A 117 4.94 -14.64 10.32
CA VAL A 117 6.39 -14.67 10.55
C VAL A 117 7.12 -14.96 9.24
N ILE A 118 8.11 -14.13 8.89
CA ILE A 118 9.03 -14.33 7.76
C ILE A 118 10.31 -15.01 8.27
N ALA A 119 10.83 -14.55 9.42
CA ALA A 119 12.04 -15.08 10.01
C ALA A 119 11.97 -15.04 11.55
N ASP A 120 12.60 -16.02 12.20
CA ASP A 120 12.82 -16.08 13.65
C ASP A 120 14.31 -15.89 13.94
N PHE A 121 14.65 -14.80 14.58
CA PHE A 121 16.04 -14.46 14.84
C PHE A 121 16.66 -15.23 16.04
N ALA A 122 15.88 -16.04 16.73
CA ALA A 122 16.41 -16.96 17.74
C ALA A 122 17.42 -17.95 17.13
N GLU A 123 17.30 -18.25 15.83
CA GLU A 123 18.22 -19.15 15.10
C GLU A 123 19.64 -18.58 14.96
N LEU A 124 19.83 -17.26 15.13
CA LEU A 124 21.16 -16.62 15.05
C LEU A 124 21.94 -16.71 16.36
N LYS A 125 21.26 -17.04 17.48
CA LYS A 125 21.88 -16.98 18.80
C LYS A 125 22.81 -18.17 19.01
N THR A 126 24.08 -17.88 19.29
CA THR A 126 25.04 -18.91 19.70
C THR A 126 24.99 -19.17 21.21
N ALA A 127 25.61 -20.25 21.67
CA ALA A 127 25.65 -20.60 23.11
C ALA A 127 26.41 -19.56 23.96
N GLU A 128 27.35 -18.85 23.36
CA GLU A 128 28.18 -17.82 24.01
C GLU A 128 27.46 -16.47 24.12
N GLU A 129 26.44 -16.22 23.28
CA GLU A 129 25.73 -14.93 23.27
C GLU A 129 24.69 -14.86 24.38
N LYS A 130 24.85 -13.89 25.28
CA LYS A 130 23.96 -13.70 26.45
C LYS A 130 22.63 -13.04 26.08
N ARG A 131 22.58 -12.26 24.98
CA ARG A 131 21.40 -11.49 24.60
C ARG A 131 20.69 -12.12 23.42
N ASP A 132 19.36 -12.11 23.48
CA ASP A 132 18.53 -12.51 22.35
C ASP A 132 18.64 -11.50 21.20
N TYR A 133 18.48 -11.96 19.98
CA TYR A 133 18.37 -11.12 18.80
C TYR A 133 17.00 -10.44 18.78
N ARG A 134 16.99 -9.16 19.07
CA ARG A 134 15.80 -8.30 19.06
C ARG A 134 15.93 -7.30 17.93
N PRO A 135 15.15 -7.46 16.82
CA PRO A 135 15.25 -6.57 15.69
C PRO A 135 14.84 -5.15 16.10
N ASN A 136 15.52 -4.12 15.54
CA ASN A 136 15.20 -2.73 15.77
C ASN A 136 14.49 -2.15 14.55
N ASP A 137 15.21 -1.63 13.57
CA ASP A 137 14.65 -1.02 12.36
C ASP A 137 14.81 -1.94 11.15
N LEU A 138 14.05 -1.67 10.07
CA LEU A 138 14.07 -2.50 8.87
C LEU A 138 13.86 -1.67 7.58
N VAL A 139 14.47 -2.14 6.48
CA VAL A 139 14.18 -1.65 5.13
C VAL A 139 14.07 -2.83 4.15
N VAL A 140 13.10 -2.72 3.23
CA VAL A 140 12.84 -3.76 2.22
C VAL A 140 13.44 -3.35 0.89
N ASP A 141 14.20 -4.25 0.26
CA ASP A 141 14.80 -4.03 -1.05
C ASP A 141 13.81 -4.22 -2.21
N HIS A 142 14.28 -3.99 -3.45
CA HIS A 142 13.46 -4.11 -4.66
C HIS A 142 13.05 -5.55 -4.99
N HIS A 143 13.67 -6.54 -4.35
CA HIS A 143 13.41 -7.97 -4.55
C HIS A 143 12.62 -8.59 -3.39
N GLY A 144 12.24 -7.80 -2.37
CA GLY A 144 11.51 -8.26 -1.20
C GLY A 144 12.38 -8.83 -0.09
N GLY A 145 13.71 -8.77 -0.23
CA GLY A 145 14.62 -9.04 0.87
C GLY A 145 14.63 -7.90 1.89
N VAL A 146 14.97 -8.19 3.14
CA VAL A 146 14.84 -7.23 4.24
C VAL A 146 16.16 -7.10 4.99
N TYR A 147 16.72 -5.89 5.05
CA TYR A 147 17.81 -5.57 5.98
C TYR A 147 17.21 -5.18 7.33
N VAL A 148 17.77 -5.71 8.40
CA VAL A 148 17.29 -5.51 9.79
C VAL A 148 18.48 -5.20 10.70
N THR A 149 18.36 -4.17 11.53
CA THR A 149 19.40 -3.81 12.52
C THR A 149 19.19 -4.50 13.87
N PHE A 150 20.32 -4.89 14.48
CA PHE A 150 20.39 -5.48 15.81
C PHE A 150 21.34 -4.66 16.69
N THR A 151 20.80 -3.65 17.36
CA THR A 151 21.55 -2.65 18.11
C THR A 151 22.48 -3.26 19.17
N PRO A 152 22.03 -4.21 20.02
CA PRO A 152 22.92 -4.79 21.05
C PRO A 152 24.02 -5.69 20.49
N GLN A 153 23.80 -6.31 19.32
CA GLN A 153 24.75 -7.22 18.68
C GLN A 153 25.72 -6.48 17.73
N GLY A 154 25.43 -5.22 17.38
CA GLY A 154 26.24 -4.48 16.43
C GLY A 154 26.12 -5.00 14.99
N LYS A 155 25.04 -5.69 14.64
CA LYS A 155 24.91 -6.40 13.36
C LYS A 155 23.79 -5.82 12.49
N VAL A 156 23.93 -5.99 11.18
CA VAL A 156 22.84 -5.90 10.21
C VAL A 156 22.65 -7.27 9.57
N ILE A 157 21.42 -7.79 9.67
CA ILE A 157 21.05 -9.09 9.08
C ILE A 157 20.24 -8.82 7.82
N TYR A 158 20.52 -9.55 6.77
CA TYR A 158 19.69 -9.62 5.58
C TYR A 158 18.83 -10.89 5.64
N VAL A 159 17.53 -10.69 5.52
CA VAL A 159 16.55 -11.78 5.40
C VAL A 159 16.18 -11.88 3.93
N THR A 160 16.44 -13.02 3.30
CA THR A 160 16.04 -13.22 1.90
C THR A 160 14.52 -13.23 1.75
N PRO A 161 13.95 -13.05 0.54
CA PRO A 161 12.50 -13.18 0.33
C PRO A 161 11.95 -14.54 0.81
N GLU A 162 12.80 -15.58 0.83
CA GLU A 162 12.48 -16.92 1.32
C GLU A 162 12.64 -17.06 2.85
N GLY A 163 13.09 -16.02 3.58
CA GLY A 163 13.27 -16.00 5.03
C GLY A 163 14.62 -16.53 5.50
N ALA A 164 15.57 -16.86 4.61
CA ALA A 164 16.91 -17.28 5.03
C ALA A 164 17.70 -16.09 5.59
N LEU A 165 18.44 -16.33 6.68
CA LEU A 165 19.20 -15.32 7.41
C LEU A 165 20.65 -15.26 6.90
N LYS A 166 21.14 -14.05 6.61
CA LYS A 166 22.53 -13.77 6.25
C LYS A 166 23.03 -12.58 7.05
N ILE A 167 24.22 -12.69 7.62
CA ILE A 167 24.89 -11.54 8.24
C ILE A 167 25.40 -10.64 7.11
N ALA A 168 24.83 -9.45 6.99
CA ALA A 168 25.22 -8.47 5.98
C ALA A 168 26.34 -7.55 6.48
N VAL A 169 26.34 -7.19 7.78
CA VAL A 169 27.40 -6.43 8.47
C VAL A 169 27.57 -6.98 9.88
N GLU A 170 28.82 -7.20 10.31
CA GLU A 170 29.13 -7.77 11.64
C GLU A 170 29.51 -6.74 12.70
N SER A 171 29.87 -5.52 12.31
CA SER A 171 30.48 -4.56 13.24
C SER A 171 30.05 -3.12 12.93
N VAL A 172 28.80 -2.78 13.26
CA VAL A 172 28.36 -1.37 13.35
C VAL A 172 28.19 -1.03 14.82
N PRO A 173 28.84 0.01 15.35
CA PRO A 173 28.61 0.41 16.74
C PRO A 173 27.15 0.80 16.95
N THR A 174 26.39 0.01 17.71
CA THR A 174 24.97 0.28 18.04
C THR A 174 24.11 0.72 16.83
N PRO A 175 23.97 -0.13 15.78
CA PRO A 175 23.18 0.20 14.61
C PRO A 175 21.72 0.39 15.00
N ASN A 176 21.04 1.35 14.36
CA ASN A 176 19.63 1.64 14.64
C ASN A 176 18.87 1.81 13.34
N GLY A 177 18.64 3.04 12.84
CA GLY A 177 17.96 3.27 11.58
C GLY A 177 18.74 2.75 10.36
N LEU A 178 18.03 2.38 9.32
CA LEU A 178 18.62 2.03 8.03
C LEU A 178 17.68 2.39 6.87
N ILE A 179 18.27 2.75 5.73
CA ILE A 179 17.52 3.07 4.51
C ILE A 179 18.33 2.74 3.26
N LEU A 180 17.67 2.30 2.19
CA LEU A 180 18.28 2.08 0.88
C LEU A 180 18.15 3.31 0.00
N SER A 181 19.18 3.61 -0.79
CA SER A 181 19.11 4.61 -1.86
C SER A 181 17.95 4.30 -2.84
N PRO A 182 17.44 5.29 -3.61
CA PRO A 182 16.32 5.08 -4.52
C PRO A 182 16.59 4.00 -5.58
N ASP A 183 17.84 3.83 -5.99
CA ASP A 183 18.29 2.79 -6.94
C ASP A 183 18.64 1.44 -6.26
N GLY A 184 18.53 1.36 -4.93
CA GLY A 184 18.84 0.17 -4.14
C GLY A 184 20.32 -0.19 -4.05
N LYS A 185 21.23 0.65 -4.56
CA LYS A 185 22.68 0.34 -4.64
C LYS A 185 23.48 0.75 -3.42
N THR A 186 22.92 1.55 -2.51
CA THR A 186 23.58 1.97 -1.29
C THR A 186 22.66 1.73 -0.09
N LEU A 187 23.15 1.04 0.92
CA LEU A 187 22.51 0.91 2.23
C LEU A 187 23.16 1.93 3.17
N TYR A 188 22.35 2.78 3.77
CA TYR A 188 22.77 3.68 4.84
C TYR A 188 22.35 3.10 6.19
N VAL A 189 23.23 3.17 7.18
CA VAL A 189 22.99 2.67 8.54
C VAL A 189 23.41 3.74 9.53
N SER A 190 22.51 4.11 10.45
CA SER A 190 22.82 5.02 11.55
C SER A 190 23.42 4.27 12.74
N SER A 191 24.23 4.96 13.50
CA SER A 191 24.86 4.48 14.74
C SER A 191 24.55 5.41 15.90
N VAL A 192 23.78 4.94 16.88
CA VAL A 192 23.31 5.76 18.00
C VAL A 192 24.46 6.22 18.89
N ALA A 193 25.43 5.35 19.18
CA ALA A 193 26.53 5.68 20.09
C ALA A 193 27.54 6.62 19.45
N SER A 194 27.88 6.41 18.18
CA SER A 194 28.87 7.26 17.47
C SER A 194 28.23 8.48 16.81
N LYS A 195 26.91 8.59 16.77
CA LYS A 195 26.17 9.67 16.09
C LYS A 195 26.54 9.82 14.62
N GLN A 196 26.79 8.71 13.94
CA GLN A 196 27.30 8.67 12.58
C GLN A 196 26.32 7.97 11.64
N ILE A 197 26.42 8.27 10.34
CA ILE A 197 25.79 7.53 9.27
C ILE A 197 26.88 6.86 8.43
N TRP A 198 26.73 5.56 8.25
CA TRP A 198 27.58 4.71 7.43
C TRP A 198 26.90 4.34 6.13
N ALA A 199 27.59 4.37 5.02
CA ALA A 199 27.13 3.95 3.71
C ALA A 199 27.88 2.70 3.24
N TYR A 200 27.15 1.73 2.73
CA TYR A 200 27.63 0.47 2.19
C TYR A 200 27.13 0.32 0.75
N GLN A 201 28.01 0.03 -0.21
CA GLN A 201 27.57 -0.32 -1.54
C GLN A 201 26.97 -1.75 -1.53
N VAL A 202 25.79 -1.91 -2.09
CA VAL A 202 25.15 -3.22 -2.26
C VAL A 202 25.73 -3.88 -3.50
N LYS A 203 26.61 -4.88 -3.30
CA LYS A 203 27.22 -5.67 -4.39
C LYS A 203 26.20 -6.67 -4.97
N GLN A 204 25.49 -7.32 -4.06
CA GLN A 204 24.28 -8.12 -4.33
C GLN A 204 23.46 -8.24 -3.04
N ALA A 205 22.25 -8.80 -3.14
CA ALA A 205 21.34 -8.97 -2.01
C ALA A 205 22.01 -9.63 -0.78
N GLY A 206 22.11 -8.88 0.31
CA GLY A 206 22.78 -9.29 1.55
C GLY A 206 24.33 -9.31 1.48
N GLN A 207 24.96 -8.83 0.41
CA GLN A 207 26.41 -8.65 0.34
C GLN A 207 26.75 -7.17 0.12
N LEU A 208 27.47 -6.62 1.07
CA LEU A 208 27.81 -5.19 1.15
C LEU A 208 29.33 -4.97 0.98
N SER A 209 29.72 -3.76 0.60
CA SER A 209 31.11 -3.30 0.64
C SER A 209 31.59 -3.05 2.06
N GLU A 210 32.83 -2.63 2.18
CA GLU A 210 33.29 -1.95 3.40
C GLU A 210 32.52 -0.65 3.65
N ALA A 211 32.42 -0.27 4.92
CA ALA A 211 31.73 0.91 5.37
C ALA A 211 32.47 2.21 4.98
N ARG A 212 31.72 3.20 4.54
CA ARG A 212 32.19 4.57 4.40
C ARG A 212 31.34 5.48 5.29
N GLN A 213 31.97 6.18 6.24
CA GLN A 213 31.28 7.23 7.00
C GLN A 213 30.92 8.38 6.05
N ILE A 214 29.65 8.81 6.08
CA ILE A 214 29.18 9.93 5.26
C ILE A 214 28.78 11.14 6.08
N ALA A 215 28.37 10.95 7.34
CA ALA A 215 27.88 12.02 8.19
C ALA A 215 28.20 11.78 9.66
N ALA A 216 28.30 12.88 10.42
CA ALA A 216 28.39 12.89 11.89
C ALA A 216 27.46 13.98 12.44
N MET A 217 26.66 13.66 13.44
CA MET A 217 25.64 14.52 14.04
C MET A 217 26.03 14.89 15.47
N ASP A 218 27.17 15.58 15.66
CA ASP A 218 27.57 16.02 16.99
C ASP A 218 27.05 17.42 17.29
N ASP A 219 26.14 17.51 18.25
CA ASP A 219 25.58 18.76 18.80
C ASP A 219 25.86 18.88 20.31
N GLY A 220 26.84 18.12 20.84
CA GLY A 220 27.19 18.10 22.26
C GLY A 220 26.30 17.21 23.12
N THR A 221 25.22 16.60 22.58
CA THR A 221 24.35 15.70 23.34
C THR A 221 24.83 14.25 23.35
N ALA A 222 24.34 13.44 24.31
CA ALA A 222 24.92 12.14 24.61
C ALA A 222 24.61 11.05 23.55
N ARG A 223 23.48 11.10 22.84
CA ARG A 223 23.03 10.05 21.90
C ARG A 223 22.24 10.63 20.75
N GLY A 224 22.38 10.04 19.57
CA GLY A 224 21.65 10.41 18.35
C GLY A 224 21.84 9.42 17.23
N ALA A 225 21.49 9.79 16.02
CA ALA A 225 21.48 8.93 14.83
C ALA A 225 20.58 7.70 15.01
N ASP A 226 19.27 7.96 15.06
CA ASP A 226 18.20 6.97 15.23
C ASP A 226 17.58 6.61 13.87
N GLY A 227 16.27 6.52 13.75
CA GLY A 227 15.59 6.14 12.51
C GLY A 227 15.83 7.09 11.34
N MET A 228 15.66 6.60 10.11
CA MET A 228 15.99 7.33 8.88
C MET A 228 14.90 7.21 7.81
N SER A 229 14.83 8.27 6.98
CA SER A 229 14.06 8.29 5.74
C SER A 229 14.88 8.90 4.60
N MET A 230 14.32 8.91 3.38
CA MET A 230 15.01 9.41 2.19
C MET A 230 14.03 10.05 1.21
N ASP A 231 14.47 11.11 0.52
CA ASP A 231 13.73 11.70 -0.58
C ASP A 231 14.11 11.09 -1.95
N ARG A 232 13.45 11.56 -3.00
CA ARG A 232 13.70 11.08 -4.36
C ARG A 232 15.06 11.46 -4.92
N ALA A 233 15.70 12.51 -4.39
CA ALA A 233 17.03 12.92 -4.79
C ALA A 233 18.13 12.11 -4.06
N GLY A 234 17.74 11.25 -3.10
CA GLY A 234 18.64 10.43 -2.30
C GLY A 234 19.18 11.16 -1.06
N ASN A 235 18.63 12.31 -0.69
CA ASN A 235 19.01 12.97 0.54
C ASN A 235 18.53 12.16 1.75
N VAL A 236 19.39 11.98 2.74
CA VAL A 236 19.15 11.17 3.94
C VAL A 236 18.64 12.07 5.06
N TYR A 237 17.50 11.71 5.61
CA TYR A 237 16.85 12.33 6.77
C TYR A 237 17.07 11.42 7.98
N CYS A 238 17.77 11.86 8.97
CA CYS A 238 18.08 11.06 10.15
C CYS A 238 17.63 11.75 11.44
N ALA A 239 16.93 11.01 12.29
CA ALA A 239 16.60 11.45 13.64
C ALA A 239 17.89 11.55 14.45
N GLY A 240 18.36 12.77 14.63
CA GLY A 240 19.57 13.10 15.38
C GLY A 240 19.28 13.39 16.85
N PRO A 241 20.26 13.95 17.56
CA PRO A 241 20.10 14.19 19.00
C PRO A 241 18.95 15.13 19.38
N SER A 242 18.74 16.21 18.61
CA SER A 242 17.74 17.25 18.91
C SER A 242 16.90 17.68 17.71
N ALA A 243 17.23 17.17 16.52
CA ALA A 243 16.64 17.57 15.25
C ALA A 243 16.60 16.40 14.26
N ILE A 244 15.79 16.51 13.21
CA ILE A 244 16.03 15.73 11.99
C ILE A 244 17.13 16.42 11.21
N TRP A 245 18.22 15.72 10.95
CA TRP A 245 19.37 16.19 10.18
C TRP A 245 19.23 15.69 8.74
N ILE A 246 19.48 16.56 7.78
CA ILE A 246 19.27 16.28 6.35
C ILE A 246 20.60 16.38 5.64
N TRP A 247 21.04 15.28 5.04
CA TRP A 247 22.33 15.15 4.37
C TRP A 247 22.15 14.83 2.89
N SER A 248 22.99 15.40 2.03
CA SER A 248 23.09 14.97 0.64
C SER A 248 23.68 13.55 0.55
N PRO A 249 23.54 12.85 -0.59
CA PRO A 249 24.20 11.55 -0.80
C PRO A 249 25.73 11.60 -0.69
N SER A 250 26.34 12.78 -0.89
CA SER A 250 27.79 13.01 -0.74
C SER A 250 28.21 13.24 0.71
N GLY A 251 27.26 13.47 1.63
CA GLY A 251 27.54 13.75 3.04
C GLY A 251 27.62 15.24 3.38
N GLU A 252 27.10 16.13 2.52
CA GLU A 252 26.95 17.54 2.83
C GLU A 252 25.70 17.77 3.68
N LEU A 253 25.80 18.54 4.77
CA LEU A 253 24.66 18.93 5.58
C LEU A 253 23.83 19.99 4.86
N LEU A 254 22.61 19.61 4.47
CA LEU A 254 21.69 20.49 3.74
C LEU A 254 20.81 21.33 4.66
N ASP A 255 20.31 20.73 5.77
CA ASP A 255 19.42 21.43 6.69
C ASP A 255 19.21 20.61 7.98
N LYS A 256 18.50 21.23 8.95
CA LYS A 256 18.02 20.60 10.19
C LYS A 256 16.61 21.05 10.50
N ILE A 257 15.75 20.12 10.93
CA ILE A 257 14.41 20.42 11.45
C ILE A 257 14.46 20.25 12.96
N ALA A 258 14.49 21.35 13.68
CA ALA A 258 14.45 21.33 15.14
C ALA A 258 13.13 20.74 15.64
N CYS A 259 13.20 19.81 16.59
CA CYS A 259 12.03 19.16 17.18
C CYS A 259 11.88 19.59 18.64
N PRO A 260 10.65 19.86 19.12
CA PRO A 260 10.39 20.25 20.51
C PRO A 260 10.79 19.16 21.51
N THR A 261 10.71 17.90 21.09
CA THR A 261 11.16 16.73 21.85
C THR A 261 12.11 15.89 21.00
N LYS A 262 12.88 15.00 21.64
CA LYS A 262 13.85 14.17 20.93
C LYS A 262 13.18 13.36 19.80
N PRO A 263 13.56 13.57 18.52
CA PRO A 263 13.08 12.74 17.44
C PRO A 263 13.65 11.32 17.56
N ILE A 264 12.85 10.34 17.14
CA ILE A 264 13.18 8.91 17.17
C ILE A 264 13.29 8.37 15.75
N ASN A 265 12.30 8.68 14.90
CA ASN A 265 12.27 8.20 13.52
C ASN A 265 11.50 9.19 12.63
N CYS A 266 11.55 9.00 11.31
CA CYS A 266 10.79 9.81 10.38
C CYS A 266 10.44 9.05 9.09
N THR A 267 9.40 9.51 8.40
CA THR A 267 9.03 9.00 7.08
C THR A 267 8.29 10.06 6.28
N PHE A 268 8.44 10.00 4.96
CA PHE A 268 7.63 10.81 4.06
C PHE A 268 6.22 10.26 3.92
N GLY A 269 5.24 11.15 3.74
CA GLY A 269 3.85 10.80 3.55
C GLY A 269 3.05 11.91 2.86
N ASP A 270 1.74 11.83 3.00
CA ASP A 270 0.70 12.55 2.25
C ASP A 270 0.65 12.15 0.75
N PRO A 271 -0.47 12.38 0.05
CA PRO A 271 -0.62 11.97 -1.34
C PRO A 271 0.42 12.55 -2.31
N ASP A 272 0.96 13.73 -1.98
CA ASP A 272 2.01 14.39 -2.75
C ASP A 272 3.43 14.01 -2.30
N MET A 273 3.55 13.17 -1.25
CA MET A 273 4.82 12.77 -0.63
C MET A 273 5.72 13.95 -0.21
N ARG A 274 5.11 15.09 0.13
CA ARG A 274 5.82 16.31 0.56
C ARG A 274 5.63 16.66 2.04
N SER A 275 5.20 15.72 2.85
CA SER A 275 5.19 15.84 4.31
C SER A 275 6.16 14.87 4.92
N LEU A 276 7.06 15.36 5.76
CA LEU A 276 7.90 14.52 6.61
C LEU A 276 7.20 14.38 7.96
N TYR A 277 6.76 13.17 8.27
CA TYR A 277 6.25 12.82 9.59
C TYR A 277 7.39 12.39 10.49
N ILE A 278 7.40 12.90 11.72
CA ILE A 278 8.46 12.69 12.69
C ILE A 278 7.84 12.11 13.95
N THR A 279 8.23 10.89 14.32
CA THR A 279 7.96 10.34 15.64
C THR A 279 9.01 10.83 16.61
N ALA A 280 8.57 11.30 17.76
CA ALA A 280 9.46 11.85 18.78
C ALA A 280 8.98 11.41 20.18
N ALA A 281 9.82 11.62 21.19
CA ALA A 281 9.45 11.33 22.57
C ALA A 281 8.18 12.10 22.95
N GLY A 282 7.05 11.39 23.06
CA GLY A 282 5.76 11.94 23.45
C GLY A 282 4.94 12.55 22.30
N GLY A 283 5.26 12.30 21.01
CA GLY A 283 4.40 12.84 19.98
C GLY A 283 4.73 12.50 18.54
N LEU A 284 3.80 12.88 17.69
CA LEU A 284 3.89 12.86 16.23
C LEU A 284 3.90 14.30 15.72
N TYR A 285 4.86 14.63 14.87
CA TYR A 285 4.97 15.92 14.22
C TYR A 285 4.93 15.77 12.70
N ARG A 286 4.63 16.87 11.98
CA ARG A 286 4.61 16.94 10.52
C ARG A 286 5.29 18.23 10.07
N GLN A 287 6.21 18.13 9.11
CA GLN A 287 6.87 19.25 8.44
C GLN A 287 6.64 19.19 6.94
N ARG A 288 6.24 20.30 6.33
CA ARG A 288 6.17 20.40 4.88
C ARG A 288 7.55 20.53 4.27
N MET A 289 7.73 19.85 3.11
CA MET A 289 9.00 19.77 2.41
C MET A 289 8.88 20.35 1.00
N LYS A 290 9.94 20.97 0.50
CA LYS A 290 10.03 21.43 -0.88
C LYS A 290 10.30 20.31 -1.87
N ILE A 291 10.90 19.25 -1.40
CA ILE A 291 11.23 18.05 -2.17
C ILE A 291 10.28 16.89 -1.85
N THR A 292 10.11 16.01 -2.83
CA THR A 292 9.21 14.86 -2.70
C THR A 292 9.94 13.65 -2.13
N GLY A 293 9.37 12.99 -1.15
CA GLY A 293 9.84 11.72 -0.62
C GLY A 293 9.70 10.57 -1.60
N ARG A 294 10.31 9.45 -1.27
CA ARG A 294 10.16 8.21 -2.04
C ARG A 294 8.79 7.60 -1.75
N SER A 295 8.00 7.37 -2.78
CA SER A 295 6.74 6.61 -2.65
C SER A 295 7.04 5.13 -2.39
N PRO A 296 6.24 4.45 -1.56
CA PRO A 296 6.33 2.99 -1.44
C PRO A 296 6.12 2.34 -2.81
N SER A 297 6.78 1.20 -3.05
CA SER A 297 6.55 0.45 -4.28
C SER A 297 5.15 -0.18 -4.22
N PRO A 298 4.27 0.09 -5.18
CA PRO A 298 2.93 -0.50 -5.22
C PRO A 298 2.95 -1.96 -5.67
N THR A 299 4.06 -2.43 -6.28
CA THR A 299 4.14 -3.75 -6.90
C THR A 299 4.40 -4.81 -5.84
N SER A 300 3.49 -5.77 -5.68
CA SER A 300 3.72 -6.96 -4.87
C SER A 300 4.72 -7.89 -5.56
N LEU A 301 5.83 -8.23 -4.88
CA LEU A 301 6.70 -9.30 -5.32
C LEU A 301 6.12 -10.65 -4.93
N PRO A 302 6.14 -11.66 -5.83
CA PRO A 302 5.86 -13.03 -5.42
C PRO A 302 6.96 -13.49 -4.46
N LEU A 303 6.62 -13.79 -3.19
CA LEU A 303 7.53 -14.51 -2.32
C LEU A 303 7.60 -15.96 -2.82
N LYS A 304 8.79 -16.42 -3.22
CA LYS A 304 9.03 -17.86 -3.29
C LYS A 304 8.97 -18.43 -1.87
N PRO A 305 8.16 -19.47 -1.61
CA PRO A 305 8.09 -20.07 -0.28
C PRO A 305 9.46 -20.64 0.10
N THR A 306 9.89 -20.41 1.34
CA THR A 306 11.08 -21.05 1.91
C THR A 306 10.86 -22.55 2.01
N ALA A 307 11.80 -23.33 1.51
CA ALA A 307 11.80 -24.79 1.58
C ALA A 307 12.07 -25.37 3.00
N LYS A 308 11.92 -24.59 4.09
CA LYS A 308 12.18 -25.07 5.47
C LYS A 308 11.44 -24.35 6.60
N ALA A 309 10.39 -23.58 6.34
CA ALA A 309 9.31 -23.55 7.32
C ALA A 309 8.24 -24.42 6.69
N SER A 310 8.00 -25.61 7.20
CA SER A 310 6.76 -26.31 6.96
C SER A 310 5.65 -25.39 7.48
N ARG A 311 5.27 -24.39 6.65
CA ARG A 311 3.93 -23.88 6.72
C ARG A 311 3.09 -25.15 6.55
N GLN A 312 2.37 -25.55 7.58
CA GLN A 312 1.04 -25.98 7.27
C GLN A 312 0.46 -24.82 6.44
N GLN A 313 0.51 -24.97 5.11
CA GLN A 313 -0.30 -24.13 4.22
C GLN A 313 -1.66 -24.14 4.90
N ASP A 314 -2.22 -22.95 5.17
CA ASP A 314 -3.64 -22.92 5.53
C ASP A 314 -4.31 -23.80 4.48
N PRO A 315 -4.82 -24.98 4.81
CA PRO A 315 -5.35 -25.92 3.82
C PRO A 315 -6.48 -25.31 3.00
N SER A 316 -6.97 -24.14 3.41
CA SER A 316 -7.94 -23.32 2.69
C SER A 316 -7.32 -22.33 1.68
N SER A 317 -5.99 -22.20 1.61
CA SER A 317 -5.34 -21.27 0.66
C SER A 317 -5.01 -22.00 -0.65
N PRO A 318 -5.65 -21.63 -1.80
CA PRO A 318 -5.39 -22.25 -3.08
C PRO A 318 -4.01 -21.84 -3.63
N SER A 319 -3.39 -22.73 -4.46
CA SER A 319 -2.12 -22.45 -5.11
C SER A 319 -2.23 -21.25 -6.08
N THR A 320 -1.17 -20.44 -6.10
CA THR A 320 -0.95 -19.35 -7.06
C THR A 320 0.21 -19.63 -8.02
N GLU A 321 0.73 -20.85 -8.01
CA GLU A 321 1.79 -21.28 -8.93
C GLU A 321 1.23 -21.42 -10.35
N ILE A 322 1.91 -20.81 -11.33
CA ILE A 322 1.51 -20.88 -12.74
C ILE A 322 1.96 -22.22 -13.31
N PRO A 323 1.04 -23.08 -13.76
CA PRO A 323 1.41 -24.33 -14.44
C PRO A 323 2.21 -24.10 -15.70
N VAL A 324 3.15 -25.04 -15.99
CA VAL A 324 4.04 -24.94 -17.16
C VAL A 324 3.29 -25.02 -18.49
N GLU A 325 2.06 -25.52 -18.49
CA GLU A 325 1.18 -25.63 -19.65
C GLU A 325 0.54 -24.31 -20.04
N LEU A 326 0.59 -23.31 -19.14
CA LEU A 326 0.04 -22.00 -19.39
C LEU A 326 1.14 -21.02 -19.83
N ASN A 327 0.73 -20.07 -20.67
CA ASN A 327 1.50 -18.87 -20.95
C ASN A 327 1.14 -17.81 -19.90
N PHE A 328 2.15 -17.18 -19.32
CA PHE A 328 1.99 -16.09 -18.38
C PHE A 328 2.74 -14.85 -18.85
N GLN A 329 2.02 -13.76 -19.03
CA GLN A 329 2.56 -12.45 -19.38
C GLN A 329 2.20 -11.49 -18.24
N PRO A 330 3.10 -11.26 -17.27
CA PRO A 330 2.87 -10.29 -16.19
C PRO A 330 2.99 -8.86 -16.71
N ASP A 331 2.36 -7.93 -16.00
CA ASP A 331 2.54 -6.49 -16.14
C ASP A 331 2.31 -5.94 -17.56
N VAL A 332 1.38 -6.55 -18.29
CA VAL A 332 0.98 -6.06 -19.63
C VAL A 332 0.25 -4.73 -19.48
N VAL A 333 0.78 -3.67 -20.08
CA VAL A 333 0.11 -2.35 -20.07
C VAL A 333 -1.12 -2.43 -20.96
N TYR A 334 -2.33 -2.34 -20.37
CA TYR A 334 -3.58 -2.36 -21.10
C TYR A 334 -4.20 -0.98 -21.32
N ALA A 335 -3.86 -0.01 -20.47
CA ALA A 335 -4.26 1.39 -20.59
C ALA A 335 -3.21 2.32 -19.96
N GLN A 336 -3.24 3.59 -20.37
CA GLN A 336 -2.35 4.61 -19.81
C GLN A 336 -3.09 5.94 -19.68
N TYR A 337 -2.92 6.63 -18.55
CA TYR A 337 -3.47 7.95 -18.24
C TYR A 337 -2.33 8.87 -17.77
N GLY A 338 -1.85 9.73 -18.65
CA GLY A 338 -0.60 10.46 -18.41
C GLY A 338 0.57 9.50 -18.21
N GLU A 339 1.27 9.60 -17.11
CA GLU A 339 2.37 8.67 -16.75
C GLU A 339 1.90 7.37 -16.08
N ARG A 340 0.64 7.30 -15.62
CA ARG A 340 0.08 6.12 -14.94
C ARG A 340 -0.25 5.04 -15.96
N LYS A 341 0.52 3.96 -15.94
CA LYS A 341 0.25 2.73 -16.69
C LYS A 341 -0.63 1.81 -15.84
N LEU A 342 -1.71 1.29 -16.42
CA LEU A 342 -2.55 0.26 -15.83
C LEU A 342 -2.13 -1.10 -16.35
N LEU A 343 -1.90 -2.03 -15.45
CA LEU A 343 -1.30 -3.32 -15.75
C LEU A 343 -2.32 -4.45 -15.67
N ALA A 344 -2.14 -5.44 -16.51
CA ALA A 344 -2.86 -6.71 -16.46
C ALA A 344 -1.87 -7.87 -16.43
N ASP A 345 -2.23 -8.93 -15.71
CA ASP A 345 -1.59 -10.23 -15.84
C ASP A 345 -2.40 -11.09 -16.79
N ILE A 346 -1.80 -11.50 -17.91
CA ILE A 346 -2.45 -12.34 -18.92
C ILE A 346 -2.01 -13.78 -18.70
N ILE A 347 -2.98 -14.66 -18.43
CA ILE A 347 -2.77 -16.10 -18.28
C ILE A 347 -3.61 -16.81 -19.34
N ALA A 348 -2.99 -17.66 -20.14
CA ALA A 348 -3.68 -18.34 -21.25
C ALA A 348 -3.12 -19.74 -21.51
N PRO A 349 -3.91 -20.66 -22.05
CA PRO A 349 -3.39 -21.92 -22.58
C PRO A 349 -2.35 -21.70 -23.69
N LYS A 350 -1.41 -22.62 -23.84
CA LYS A 350 -0.47 -22.64 -24.96
C LYS A 350 -1.19 -23.13 -26.22
N THR A 351 -1.72 -22.21 -27.01
CA THR A 351 -2.45 -22.49 -28.27
C THR A 351 -2.30 -21.35 -29.25
N THR A 352 -2.52 -21.61 -30.51
CA THR A 352 -2.65 -20.60 -31.57
C THR A 352 -4.10 -20.36 -31.98
N ASN A 353 -5.03 -21.19 -31.49
CA ASN A 353 -6.46 -21.02 -31.78
C ASN A 353 -7.05 -19.89 -30.93
N PRO A 354 -7.93 -19.04 -31.48
CA PRO A 354 -8.64 -18.05 -30.72
C PRO A 354 -9.53 -18.68 -29.63
N LEU A 355 -9.38 -18.19 -28.39
CA LEU A 355 -10.12 -18.65 -27.22
C LEU A 355 -11.04 -17.56 -26.68
N PRO A 356 -12.13 -17.90 -25.97
CA PRO A 356 -12.89 -16.92 -25.21
C PRO A 356 -12.02 -16.29 -24.13
N ALA A 357 -12.25 -15.00 -23.84
CA ALA A 357 -11.48 -14.28 -22.85
C ALA A 357 -12.30 -13.81 -21.66
N LEU A 358 -11.64 -13.64 -20.53
CA LEU A 358 -12.23 -13.17 -19.29
C LEU A 358 -11.42 -12.01 -18.70
N ILE A 359 -12.11 -10.91 -18.40
CA ILE A 359 -11.57 -9.86 -17.55
C ILE A 359 -11.84 -10.26 -16.09
N VAL A 360 -10.79 -10.39 -15.28
CA VAL A 360 -10.91 -10.69 -13.84
C VAL A 360 -10.65 -9.42 -13.05
N VAL A 361 -11.66 -8.97 -12.27
CA VAL A 361 -11.67 -7.70 -11.55
C VAL A 361 -11.65 -7.95 -10.05
N HIS A 362 -10.57 -7.53 -9.40
CA HIS A 362 -10.37 -7.75 -7.97
C HIS A 362 -11.31 -6.92 -7.07
N GLY A 363 -11.58 -7.44 -5.87
CA GLY A 363 -12.28 -6.72 -4.81
C GLY A 363 -11.30 -5.91 -3.94
N GLY A 364 -11.86 -5.20 -2.96
CA GLY A 364 -11.09 -4.38 -2.01
C GLY A 364 -11.77 -3.06 -1.67
N GLY A 365 -13.12 -3.01 -1.79
CA GLY A 365 -13.92 -1.82 -1.45
C GLY A 365 -13.59 -0.60 -2.30
N TRP A 366 -13.09 -0.79 -3.54
CA TRP A 366 -12.56 0.23 -4.47
C TRP A 366 -11.31 0.97 -3.97
N HIS A 367 -10.76 0.63 -2.81
CA HIS A 367 -9.62 1.28 -2.16
C HIS A 367 -8.36 0.43 -2.09
N ASN A 368 -8.49 -0.88 -2.25
CA ASN A 368 -7.39 -1.82 -2.06
C ASN A 368 -7.46 -2.96 -3.07
N GLY A 369 -6.33 -3.60 -3.28
CA GLY A 369 -6.19 -4.76 -4.15
C GLY A 369 -5.44 -4.43 -5.43
N ASP A 370 -5.05 -5.46 -6.11
CA ASP A 370 -4.35 -5.43 -7.39
C ASP A 370 -4.68 -6.69 -8.21
N LYS A 371 -4.12 -6.79 -9.41
CA LYS A 371 -4.30 -7.90 -10.36
C LYS A 371 -3.94 -9.28 -9.81
N THR A 372 -3.09 -9.37 -8.78
CA THR A 372 -2.66 -10.66 -8.21
C THR A 372 -3.67 -11.27 -7.26
N LYS A 373 -4.62 -10.47 -6.75
CA LYS A 373 -5.58 -10.89 -5.71
C LYS A 373 -6.43 -12.10 -6.10
N PHE A 374 -6.70 -12.29 -7.39
CA PHE A 374 -7.48 -13.41 -7.92
C PHE A 374 -6.63 -14.34 -8.80
N GLN A 375 -5.32 -14.41 -8.57
CA GLN A 375 -4.40 -15.22 -9.36
C GLN A 375 -4.80 -16.71 -9.37
N SER A 376 -5.15 -17.28 -8.22
CA SER A 376 -5.61 -18.68 -8.14
C SER A 376 -6.88 -18.94 -8.96
N LEU A 377 -7.83 -18.02 -8.94
CA LEU A 377 -9.03 -18.08 -9.79
C LEU A 377 -8.65 -17.97 -11.27
N SER A 378 -7.79 -17.02 -11.61
CA SER A 378 -7.33 -16.78 -12.98
C SER A 378 -6.63 -18.00 -13.58
N ILE A 379 -5.77 -18.66 -12.81
CA ILE A 379 -5.10 -19.90 -13.21
C ILE A 379 -6.12 -21.01 -13.51
N ARG A 380 -7.12 -21.21 -12.65
CA ARG A 380 -8.15 -22.24 -12.85
C ARG A 380 -8.99 -21.98 -14.09
N LEU A 381 -9.37 -20.73 -14.33
CA LEU A 381 -10.12 -20.35 -15.54
C LEU A 381 -9.24 -20.52 -16.80
N ALA A 382 -7.95 -20.17 -16.74
CA ALA A 382 -7.05 -20.41 -17.86
C ALA A 382 -6.87 -21.91 -18.17
N ASN A 383 -6.77 -22.76 -17.15
CA ASN A 383 -6.74 -24.23 -17.33
C ASN A 383 -8.01 -24.78 -17.99
N LEU A 384 -9.14 -24.07 -17.87
CA LEU A 384 -10.39 -24.44 -18.52
C LEU A 384 -10.51 -23.92 -19.96
N GLY A 385 -9.49 -23.26 -20.49
CA GLY A 385 -9.43 -22.84 -21.87
C GLY A 385 -9.79 -21.37 -22.14
N TYR A 386 -9.73 -20.51 -21.14
CA TYR A 386 -9.92 -19.07 -21.31
C TYR A 386 -8.58 -18.31 -21.39
N VAL A 387 -8.54 -17.24 -22.17
CA VAL A 387 -7.53 -16.21 -22.01
C VAL A 387 -7.97 -15.29 -20.87
N VAL A 388 -7.25 -15.25 -19.78
CA VAL A 388 -7.63 -14.49 -18.57
C VAL A 388 -6.76 -13.25 -18.45
N ALA A 389 -7.38 -12.08 -18.37
CA ALA A 389 -6.76 -10.81 -18.05
C ALA A 389 -7.17 -10.37 -16.64
N ALA A 390 -6.32 -10.62 -15.64
CA ALA A 390 -6.49 -10.09 -14.31
C ALA A 390 -5.97 -8.64 -14.29
N ILE A 391 -6.83 -7.66 -14.02
CA ILE A 391 -6.52 -6.25 -14.20
C ILE A 391 -6.34 -5.50 -12.88
N GLU A 392 -5.46 -4.49 -12.90
CA GLU A 392 -5.54 -3.35 -12.00
C GLU A 392 -6.66 -2.41 -12.45
N TYR A 393 -7.11 -1.56 -11.59
CA TYR A 393 -7.91 -0.39 -11.93
C TYR A 393 -7.56 0.75 -10.96
N ARG A 394 -7.75 2.00 -11.35
CA ARG A 394 -7.48 3.15 -10.48
C ARG A 394 -8.36 3.10 -9.24
N LEU A 395 -7.70 3.00 -8.09
CA LEU A 395 -8.35 2.93 -6.79
C LEU A 395 -8.90 4.30 -6.38
N ALA A 396 -9.80 4.32 -5.40
CA ALA A 396 -10.47 5.54 -4.95
C ALA A 396 -9.51 6.66 -4.52
N ASP A 397 -8.35 6.31 -4.00
CA ASP A 397 -7.33 7.29 -3.58
C ASP A 397 -6.56 7.87 -4.76
N GLU A 398 -6.46 7.10 -5.84
CA GLU A 398 -5.82 7.52 -7.09
C GLU A 398 -6.78 8.35 -7.95
N ALA A 399 -8.01 7.90 -8.11
CA ALA A 399 -9.03 8.60 -8.87
C ALA A 399 -10.45 8.25 -8.39
N ALA A 400 -11.32 9.27 -8.34
CA ALA A 400 -12.72 9.08 -7.99
C ALA A 400 -13.49 8.33 -9.11
N PHE A 401 -14.68 7.80 -8.77
CA PHE A 401 -15.64 7.38 -9.79
C PHE A 401 -15.87 8.49 -10.83
N PRO A 402 -15.90 8.16 -12.15
CA PRO A 402 -16.03 6.83 -12.76
C PRO A 402 -14.69 6.18 -13.21
N ALA A 403 -13.53 6.61 -12.70
CA ALA A 403 -12.22 6.16 -13.20
C ALA A 403 -12.09 4.62 -13.27
N ALA A 404 -12.44 3.91 -12.21
CA ALA A 404 -12.30 2.44 -12.15
C ALA A 404 -13.14 1.71 -13.22
N ILE A 405 -14.35 2.17 -13.50
CA ILE A 405 -15.18 1.55 -14.55
C ILE A 405 -14.66 1.91 -15.96
N HIS A 406 -14.11 3.10 -16.16
CA HIS A 406 -13.41 3.47 -17.41
C HIS A 406 -12.25 2.52 -17.68
N ASP A 407 -11.50 2.14 -16.65
CA ASP A 407 -10.37 1.22 -16.74
C ASP A 407 -10.84 -0.20 -17.07
N CYS A 408 -11.92 -0.68 -16.46
CA CYS A 408 -12.53 -1.97 -16.80
C CYS A 408 -12.96 -2.04 -18.26
N PHE A 409 -13.61 -1.00 -18.78
CA PHE A 409 -14.01 -0.95 -20.20
C PHE A 409 -12.79 -0.80 -21.12
N ALA A 410 -11.74 -0.10 -20.71
CA ALA A 410 -10.49 -0.02 -21.47
C ALA A 410 -9.81 -1.40 -21.59
N ALA A 411 -9.90 -2.25 -20.57
CA ALA A 411 -9.36 -3.61 -20.60
C ALA A 411 -10.13 -4.49 -21.62
N VAL A 412 -11.44 -4.36 -21.71
CA VAL A 412 -12.24 -5.07 -22.76
C VAL A 412 -11.79 -4.64 -24.15
N ARG A 413 -11.65 -3.31 -24.38
CA ARG A 413 -11.18 -2.78 -25.67
C ARG A 413 -9.76 -3.23 -25.99
N PHE A 414 -8.88 -3.26 -24.99
CA PHE A 414 -7.51 -3.77 -25.14
C PHE A 414 -7.49 -5.23 -25.62
N LEU A 415 -8.29 -6.11 -25.03
CA LEU A 415 -8.38 -7.51 -25.49
C LEU A 415 -8.84 -7.59 -26.94
N ARG A 416 -9.82 -6.79 -27.35
CA ARG A 416 -10.32 -6.75 -28.74
C ARG A 416 -9.26 -6.23 -29.71
N THR A 417 -8.59 -5.14 -29.36
CA THR A 417 -7.51 -4.57 -30.19
C THR A 417 -6.35 -5.54 -30.36
N ASN A 418 -6.06 -6.36 -29.35
CA ASN A 418 -4.94 -7.30 -29.35
C ASN A 418 -5.38 -8.76 -29.54
N ALA A 419 -6.58 -8.99 -30.11
CA ALA A 419 -7.19 -10.31 -30.19
C ALA A 419 -6.30 -11.33 -30.92
N GLU A 420 -5.72 -10.96 -32.05
CA GLU A 420 -4.80 -11.82 -32.82
C GLU A 420 -3.56 -12.15 -31.99
N ARG A 421 -2.87 -11.15 -31.43
CA ARG A 421 -1.64 -11.34 -30.66
C ARG A 421 -1.83 -12.17 -29.39
N LEU A 422 -3.00 -12.07 -28.76
CA LEU A 422 -3.32 -12.76 -27.51
C LEU A 422 -4.11 -14.06 -27.73
N HIS A 423 -4.38 -14.43 -28.99
CA HIS A 423 -5.24 -15.56 -29.37
C HIS A 423 -6.63 -15.47 -28.68
N VAL A 424 -7.22 -14.29 -28.67
CA VAL A 424 -8.55 -14.02 -28.12
C VAL A 424 -9.58 -14.02 -29.23
N ASP A 425 -10.72 -14.65 -29.01
CA ASP A 425 -11.91 -14.44 -29.82
C ASP A 425 -12.60 -13.13 -29.37
N ALA A 426 -12.52 -12.10 -30.21
CA ALA A 426 -12.98 -10.75 -29.89
C ALA A 426 -14.51 -10.66 -29.60
N ASP A 427 -15.30 -11.66 -30.06
CA ASP A 427 -16.74 -11.72 -29.86
C ASP A 427 -17.14 -12.52 -28.62
N ARG A 428 -16.18 -13.18 -27.96
CA ARG A 428 -16.39 -14.03 -26.78
C ARG A 428 -15.62 -13.53 -25.56
N ILE A 429 -15.99 -12.36 -25.04
CA ILE A 429 -15.35 -11.75 -23.87
C ILE A 429 -16.36 -11.68 -22.72
N GLY A 430 -16.02 -12.28 -21.58
CA GLY A 430 -16.77 -12.19 -20.33
C GLY A 430 -15.99 -11.44 -19.25
N ALA A 431 -16.64 -11.25 -18.09
CA ALA A 431 -16.00 -10.68 -16.92
C ALA A 431 -16.38 -11.41 -15.64
N VAL A 432 -15.43 -11.52 -14.70
CA VAL A 432 -15.59 -12.15 -13.39
C VAL A 432 -15.05 -11.21 -12.32
N GLY A 433 -15.80 -10.99 -11.24
CA GLY A 433 -15.32 -10.12 -10.17
C GLY A 433 -15.90 -10.45 -8.80
N GLY A 434 -15.19 -10.07 -7.74
CA GLY A 434 -15.61 -10.29 -6.36
C GLY A 434 -15.71 -9.00 -5.55
N SER A 435 -16.73 -8.87 -4.70
CA SER A 435 -16.94 -7.71 -3.84
C SER A 435 -17.03 -6.39 -4.64
N ALA A 436 -16.14 -5.42 -4.43
CA ALA A 436 -16.07 -4.20 -5.24
C ALA A 436 -15.81 -4.48 -6.73
N GLY A 437 -15.01 -5.51 -7.06
CA GLY A 437 -14.82 -5.95 -8.44
C GLY A 437 -16.09 -6.54 -9.05
N ALA A 438 -16.91 -7.25 -8.27
CA ALA A 438 -18.21 -7.74 -8.71
C ALA A 438 -19.20 -6.59 -9.02
N HIS A 439 -19.15 -5.50 -8.25
CA HIS A 439 -19.88 -4.27 -8.57
C HIS A 439 -19.45 -3.70 -9.93
N LEU A 440 -18.13 -3.57 -10.17
CA LEU A 440 -17.60 -3.10 -11.45
C LEU A 440 -18.01 -4.03 -12.60
N VAL A 441 -17.96 -5.35 -12.40
CA VAL A 441 -18.44 -6.35 -13.39
C VAL A 441 -19.94 -6.21 -13.65
N GLY A 442 -20.74 -5.93 -12.62
CA GLY A 442 -22.15 -5.59 -12.78
C GLY A 442 -22.38 -4.35 -13.66
N LEU A 443 -21.56 -3.30 -13.47
CA LEU A 443 -21.57 -2.12 -14.33
C LEU A 443 -21.09 -2.43 -15.76
N MET A 444 -20.07 -3.30 -15.93
CA MET A 444 -19.64 -3.76 -17.26
C MET A 444 -20.77 -4.48 -18.00
N ALA A 445 -21.56 -5.30 -17.27
CA ALA A 445 -22.68 -6.06 -17.84
C ALA A 445 -23.83 -5.17 -18.29
N SER A 446 -24.16 -4.13 -17.52
CA SER A 446 -25.37 -3.32 -17.72
C SER A 446 -25.11 -1.91 -18.24
N GLY A 447 -23.92 -1.35 -17.99
CA GLY A 447 -23.62 0.08 -18.21
C GLY A 447 -23.02 0.42 -19.58
N SER A 448 -22.87 -0.55 -20.49
CA SER A 448 -22.21 -0.31 -21.80
C SER A 448 -22.96 0.68 -22.71
N GLY A 449 -24.21 1.00 -22.41
CA GLY A 449 -25.01 2.03 -23.08
C GLY A 449 -24.85 3.44 -22.48
N ASN A 450 -24.28 3.57 -21.29
CA ASN A 450 -24.10 4.85 -20.62
C ASN A 450 -22.74 5.48 -20.97
N LYS A 451 -22.77 6.56 -21.75
CA LYS A 451 -21.55 7.24 -22.22
C LYS A 451 -20.66 7.75 -21.08
N ASN A 452 -21.23 8.09 -19.92
CA ASN A 452 -20.47 8.54 -18.76
C ASN A 452 -19.59 7.42 -18.16
N LEU A 453 -19.92 6.15 -18.41
CA LEU A 453 -19.19 5.01 -17.90
C LEU A 453 -18.13 4.46 -18.85
N LEU A 454 -18.21 4.76 -20.16
CA LEU A 454 -17.30 4.16 -21.16
C LEU A 454 -15.89 4.73 -21.09
N GLY A 455 -15.73 6.02 -20.73
CA GLY A 455 -14.45 6.70 -20.70
C GLY A 455 -13.81 6.88 -22.09
N ASN A 456 -12.83 7.79 -22.15
CA ASN A 456 -12.09 8.12 -23.37
C ASN A 456 -10.65 7.55 -23.34
N GLY A 457 -10.45 6.44 -22.65
CA GLY A 457 -9.13 5.82 -22.46
C GLY A 457 -8.55 5.19 -23.72
N SER A 458 -7.43 4.50 -23.55
CA SER A 458 -6.73 3.80 -24.64
C SER A 458 -7.67 2.90 -25.45
N ASN A 459 -7.43 2.83 -26.76
CA ASN A 459 -8.22 2.02 -27.73
C ASN A 459 -9.72 2.39 -27.75
N PRO A 460 -10.13 3.60 -28.13
CA PRO A 460 -11.53 4.04 -28.07
C PRO A 460 -12.47 3.35 -29.07
N GLU A 461 -11.95 2.87 -30.20
CA GLU A 461 -12.74 2.37 -31.33
C GLU A 461 -13.47 1.02 -31.09
N PRO A 462 -12.85 -0.03 -30.48
CA PRO A 462 -13.54 -1.30 -30.28
C PRO A 462 -14.67 -1.18 -29.25
N SER A 463 -15.69 -2.03 -29.41
CA SER A 463 -16.78 -2.15 -28.45
C SER A 463 -16.29 -2.50 -27.03
N SER A 464 -16.90 -1.89 -26.00
CA SER A 464 -16.67 -2.24 -24.59
C SER A 464 -17.64 -3.28 -24.03
N LYS A 465 -18.57 -3.83 -24.86
CA LYS A 465 -19.56 -4.81 -24.42
C LYS A 465 -18.91 -6.14 -24.05
N ILE A 466 -19.41 -6.77 -23.01
CA ILE A 466 -19.12 -8.17 -22.66
C ILE A 466 -20.35 -9.04 -22.92
N GLN A 467 -20.13 -10.34 -23.10
CA GLN A 467 -21.20 -11.29 -23.46
C GLN A 467 -21.72 -12.08 -22.26
N ALA A 468 -20.97 -12.16 -21.16
CA ALA A 468 -21.37 -12.80 -19.92
C ALA A 468 -20.65 -12.19 -18.71
N ALA A 469 -21.29 -12.23 -17.55
CA ALA A 469 -20.75 -11.70 -16.31
C ALA A 469 -20.92 -12.67 -15.14
N VAL A 470 -19.91 -12.74 -14.26
CA VAL A 470 -20.00 -13.46 -12.98
C VAL A 470 -19.76 -12.48 -11.84
N VAL A 471 -20.75 -12.33 -10.97
CA VAL A 471 -20.81 -11.37 -9.87
C VAL A 471 -20.71 -12.09 -8.54
N MET A 472 -19.54 -12.08 -7.89
CA MET A 472 -19.32 -12.74 -6.60
C MET A 472 -19.51 -11.75 -5.44
N ALA A 473 -20.69 -11.81 -4.80
CA ALA A 473 -21.05 -11.08 -3.58
C ALA A 473 -20.78 -9.55 -3.57
N GLY A 474 -20.83 -8.89 -4.73
CA GLY A 474 -20.76 -7.43 -4.84
C GLY A 474 -22.16 -6.80 -4.84
N PRO A 475 -22.32 -5.56 -4.33
CA PRO A 475 -23.59 -4.85 -4.42
C PRO A 475 -23.79 -4.28 -5.82
N LEU A 476 -24.92 -4.53 -6.45
CA LEU A 476 -25.30 -3.87 -7.70
C LEU A 476 -26.12 -2.60 -7.44
N GLU A 477 -26.71 -2.48 -6.25
CA GLU A 477 -27.52 -1.35 -5.84
C GLU A 477 -26.71 -0.39 -4.99
N MET A 478 -26.57 0.86 -5.43
CA MET A 478 -25.85 1.92 -4.75
C MET A 478 -26.79 2.98 -4.14
N LEU A 479 -27.98 3.14 -4.71
CA LEU A 479 -28.99 4.11 -4.27
C LEU A 479 -29.88 3.61 -3.12
N THR A 480 -29.92 2.29 -2.90
CA THR A 480 -30.78 1.62 -1.92
C THR A 480 -30.00 0.58 -1.11
N GLY A 481 -30.66 0.01 -0.08
CA GLY A 481 -30.10 -1.04 0.75
C GLY A 481 -28.86 -0.62 1.55
N SER A 482 -28.05 -1.60 1.91
CA SER A 482 -26.95 -1.43 2.88
C SER A 482 -25.86 -0.45 2.45
N VAL A 483 -25.68 -0.20 1.17
CA VAL A 483 -24.70 0.80 0.67
C VAL A 483 -25.23 2.21 0.94
N ALA A 484 -26.47 2.50 0.53
CA ALA A 484 -27.09 3.79 0.76
C ALA A 484 -27.30 4.09 2.27
N GLU A 485 -27.68 3.09 3.05
CA GLU A 485 -27.83 3.20 4.50
C GLU A 485 -26.49 3.57 5.17
N ARG A 486 -25.41 2.86 4.83
CA ARG A 486 -24.07 3.20 5.33
C ARG A 486 -23.60 4.57 4.85
N SER A 487 -23.92 4.92 3.60
CA SER A 487 -23.59 6.24 3.05
C SER A 487 -24.21 7.38 3.86
N ARG A 488 -25.47 7.22 4.29
CA ARG A 488 -26.21 8.23 5.08
C ARG A 488 -25.88 8.23 6.56
N SER A 489 -25.45 7.10 7.11
CA SER A 489 -25.35 6.91 8.56
C SER A 489 -24.34 7.86 9.23
N GLY A 490 -23.37 8.39 8.50
CA GLY A 490 -22.28 9.21 9.04
C GLY A 490 -21.40 8.49 10.08
N LYS A 491 -21.72 7.21 10.39
CA LYS A 491 -21.00 6.39 11.36
C LYS A 491 -19.86 5.62 10.68
N GLY A 492 -18.65 6.03 10.98
CA GLY A 492 -17.44 5.36 10.49
C GLY A 492 -17.12 5.64 9.01
N PHE A 493 -16.13 4.91 8.47
CA PHE A 493 -15.68 5.05 7.10
C PHE A 493 -16.64 4.35 6.13
N SER A 494 -17.11 5.07 5.12
CA SER A 494 -17.88 4.51 4.01
C SER A 494 -17.03 4.48 2.75
N ASN A 495 -16.70 3.27 2.27
CA ASN A 495 -15.95 3.10 1.02
C ASN A 495 -16.64 3.77 -0.16
N SER A 496 -17.98 3.70 -0.26
CA SER A 496 -18.74 4.34 -1.33
C SER A 496 -18.66 5.85 -1.26
N ASN A 497 -18.79 6.46 -0.06
CA ASN A 497 -18.67 7.91 0.10
C ASN A 497 -17.29 8.43 -0.31
N SER A 498 -16.24 7.71 0.06
CA SER A 498 -14.89 8.07 -0.33
C SER A 498 -14.67 7.92 -1.84
N TRP A 499 -15.13 6.83 -2.44
CA TRP A 499 -14.99 6.55 -3.87
C TRP A 499 -15.82 7.52 -4.74
N LEU A 500 -17.04 7.88 -4.32
CA LEU A 500 -17.95 8.80 -5.00
C LEU A 500 -17.78 10.27 -4.56
N ARG A 501 -16.84 10.54 -3.62
CA ARG A 501 -16.54 11.90 -3.10
C ARG A 501 -17.74 12.60 -2.46
N GLY A 502 -18.55 11.86 -1.75
CA GLY A 502 -19.70 12.37 -1.00
C GLY A 502 -20.73 11.29 -0.70
N THR A 503 -21.73 11.64 0.10
CA THR A 503 -22.85 10.75 0.45
C THR A 503 -23.81 10.59 -0.73
N VAL A 504 -24.70 9.61 -0.62
CA VAL A 504 -25.77 9.39 -1.63
C VAL A 504 -26.69 10.60 -1.75
N ASP A 505 -26.89 11.35 -0.68
CA ASP A 505 -27.76 12.54 -0.68
C ASP A 505 -27.03 13.79 -1.22
N GLU A 506 -25.70 13.88 -1.05
CA GLU A 506 -24.86 14.95 -1.61
C GLU A 506 -24.53 14.74 -3.09
N LYS A 507 -24.41 13.50 -3.54
CA LYS A 507 -23.99 13.13 -4.90
C LYS A 507 -24.94 12.13 -5.59
N PRO A 508 -26.26 12.38 -5.60
CA PRO A 508 -27.25 11.41 -6.08
C PRO A 508 -27.05 11.03 -7.56
N ALA A 509 -26.56 11.94 -8.38
CA ALA A 509 -26.27 11.65 -9.79
C ALA A 509 -25.11 10.66 -9.95
N LEU A 510 -24.00 10.82 -9.20
CA LEU A 510 -22.87 9.89 -9.23
C LEU A 510 -23.27 8.51 -8.69
N TYR A 511 -24.07 8.46 -7.62
CA TYR A 511 -24.61 7.20 -7.10
C TYR A 511 -25.53 6.51 -8.10
N ARG A 512 -26.31 7.27 -8.90
CA ARG A 512 -27.16 6.74 -9.96
C ARG A 512 -26.33 6.15 -11.11
N ASP A 513 -25.27 6.84 -11.53
CA ASP A 513 -24.35 6.33 -12.57
C ASP A 513 -23.60 5.09 -12.07
N ALA A 514 -23.24 5.05 -10.77
CA ALA A 514 -22.59 3.90 -10.14
C ALA A 514 -23.56 2.75 -9.79
N ASP A 515 -24.87 2.91 -9.93
CA ASP A 515 -25.86 1.89 -9.57
C ASP A 515 -26.11 0.97 -10.76
N ALA A 516 -25.51 -0.23 -10.75
CA ALA A 516 -25.64 -1.20 -11.84
C ALA A 516 -27.09 -1.66 -12.00
N PHE A 517 -27.91 -1.72 -10.94
CA PHE A 517 -29.33 -2.05 -11.04
C PHE A 517 -30.09 -1.03 -11.89
N VAL A 518 -29.77 0.26 -11.77
CA VAL A 518 -30.40 1.32 -12.59
C VAL A 518 -30.04 1.16 -14.07
N GLN A 519 -28.82 0.72 -14.36
CA GLN A 519 -28.32 0.53 -15.72
C GLN A 519 -28.88 -0.72 -16.42
N ILE A 520 -29.49 -1.69 -15.69
CA ILE A 520 -30.05 -2.91 -16.29
C ILE A 520 -31.13 -2.57 -17.32
N ASP A 521 -30.94 -2.98 -18.55
CA ASP A 521 -31.89 -2.87 -19.67
C ASP A 521 -31.87 -4.14 -20.53
N LYS A 522 -32.59 -4.14 -21.67
CA LYS A 522 -32.66 -5.27 -22.61
C LYS A 522 -31.31 -5.63 -23.28
N ASN A 523 -30.31 -4.76 -23.20
CA ASN A 523 -28.98 -4.98 -23.78
C ASN A 523 -27.98 -5.51 -22.74
N THR A 524 -28.41 -5.66 -21.48
CA THR A 524 -27.59 -6.23 -20.40
C THR A 524 -27.25 -7.68 -20.73
N CYS A 525 -26.00 -8.08 -20.58
CA CYS A 525 -25.61 -9.47 -20.81
C CYS A 525 -26.07 -10.39 -19.67
N PRO A 526 -26.15 -11.72 -19.89
CA PRO A 526 -26.38 -12.70 -18.83
C PRO A 526 -25.48 -12.57 -17.64
N ILE A 527 -26.03 -12.72 -16.41
CA ILE A 527 -25.28 -12.55 -15.16
C ILE A 527 -25.49 -13.76 -14.23
N LEU A 528 -24.40 -14.44 -13.87
CA LEU A 528 -24.37 -15.40 -12.78
C LEU A 528 -24.01 -14.69 -11.48
N PHE A 529 -24.85 -14.85 -10.46
CA PHE A 529 -24.57 -14.40 -9.10
C PHE A 529 -24.02 -15.55 -8.26
N MET A 530 -22.98 -15.28 -7.46
CA MET A 530 -22.38 -16.28 -6.60
C MET A 530 -22.11 -15.68 -5.22
N THR A 531 -22.39 -16.42 -4.16
CA THR A 531 -22.21 -15.92 -2.78
C THR A 531 -22.01 -17.07 -1.80
N GLY A 532 -21.33 -16.80 -0.68
CA GLY A 532 -21.35 -17.71 0.45
C GLY A 532 -22.68 -17.64 1.21
N GLU A 533 -23.08 -18.71 1.86
CA GLU A 533 -24.28 -18.79 2.68
C GLU A 533 -24.33 -17.71 3.77
N HIS A 534 -23.17 -17.38 4.34
CA HIS A 534 -23.04 -16.36 5.38
C HIS A 534 -22.67 -14.96 4.83
N ASP A 535 -22.83 -14.72 3.53
CA ASP A 535 -22.58 -13.43 2.88
C ASP A 535 -23.81 -12.84 2.15
N ASN A 536 -24.95 -12.87 2.81
CA ASN A 536 -26.21 -12.30 2.35
C ASN A 536 -26.64 -12.78 0.94
N PRO A 537 -27.16 -14.03 0.79
CA PRO A 537 -27.68 -14.56 -0.48
C PRO A 537 -28.82 -13.75 -1.10
N ALA A 538 -29.56 -12.98 -0.30
CA ALA A 538 -30.61 -12.09 -0.78
C ALA A 538 -30.09 -10.81 -1.46
N ARG A 539 -28.77 -10.51 -1.32
CA ARG A 539 -28.16 -9.37 -2.02
C ARG A 539 -28.46 -9.45 -3.52
N ASN A 540 -28.80 -8.31 -4.13
CA ASN A 540 -29.13 -8.18 -5.55
C ASN A 540 -30.38 -8.96 -6.01
N GLN A 541 -31.32 -9.33 -5.11
CA GLN A 541 -32.56 -9.99 -5.51
C GLN A 541 -33.33 -9.17 -6.54
N ARG A 542 -33.46 -7.86 -6.32
CA ARG A 542 -34.14 -6.95 -7.26
C ARG A 542 -33.48 -6.91 -8.62
N SER A 543 -32.14 -7.02 -8.67
CA SER A 543 -31.40 -7.09 -9.94
C SER A 543 -31.72 -8.38 -10.69
N ARG A 544 -31.73 -9.54 -10.01
CA ARG A 544 -32.12 -10.82 -10.59
C ARG A 544 -33.57 -10.81 -11.09
N ASP A 545 -34.48 -10.27 -10.29
CA ASP A 545 -35.90 -10.15 -10.70
C ASP A 545 -36.06 -9.27 -11.94
N ARG A 546 -35.29 -8.17 -12.04
CA ARG A 546 -35.33 -7.30 -13.22
C ARG A 546 -34.75 -7.97 -14.46
N LEU A 547 -33.63 -8.68 -14.34
CA LEU A 547 -33.01 -9.45 -15.42
C LEU A 547 -34.00 -10.51 -15.92
N SER A 548 -34.61 -11.30 -15.03
CA SER A 548 -35.63 -12.32 -15.38
C SER A 548 -36.85 -11.73 -16.09
N LYS A 549 -37.34 -10.57 -15.63
CA LYS A 549 -38.46 -9.85 -16.29
C LYS A 549 -38.12 -9.38 -17.71
N LEU A 550 -36.84 -9.12 -17.98
CA LEU A 550 -36.34 -8.73 -19.29
C LEU A 550 -36.00 -9.95 -20.18
N GLY A 551 -36.18 -11.18 -19.68
CA GLY A 551 -35.83 -12.42 -20.39
C GLY A 551 -34.31 -12.65 -20.47
N ILE A 552 -33.50 -12.00 -19.63
CA ILE A 552 -32.07 -12.16 -19.59
C ILE A 552 -31.73 -13.33 -18.66
N ASP A 553 -30.90 -14.28 -19.12
CA ASP A 553 -30.50 -15.44 -18.32
C ASP A 553 -29.73 -14.99 -17.08
N THR A 554 -30.18 -15.44 -15.91
CA THR A 554 -29.58 -15.12 -14.62
C THR A 554 -29.83 -16.27 -13.65
N ASP A 555 -28.83 -16.57 -12.83
CA ASP A 555 -28.89 -17.59 -11.80
C ASP A 555 -28.14 -17.11 -10.54
N ILE A 556 -28.38 -17.78 -9.41
CA ILE A 556 -27.61 -17.58 -8.17
C ILE A 556 -27.14 -18.92 -7.64
N LYS A 557 -25.85 -18.98 -7.31
CA LYS A 557 -25.22 -20.10 -6.60
C LYS A 557 -24.83 -19.67 -5.19
N THR A 558 -25.26 -20.46 -4.21
CA THR A 558 -24.94 -20.22 -2.81
C THR A 558 -24.10 -21.37 -2.27
N TYR A 559 -22.95 -21.06 -1.67
CA TYR A 559 -21.98 -22.05 -1.20
C TYR A 559 -22.07 -22.19 0.31
N LYS A 560 -22.29 -23.43 0.76
CA LYS A 560 -22.49 -23.78 2.17
C LYS A 560 -21.32 -23.30 3.03
N ASP A 561 -21.62 -22.77 4.21
CA ASP A 561 -20.66 -22.24 5.19
C ASP A 561 -19.72 -21.11 4.66
N GLY A 562 -19.87 -20.70 3.40
CA GLY A 562 -19.06 -19.67 2.78
C GLY A 562 -19.32 -18.29 3.39
N LYS A 563 -18.25 -17.56 3.69
CA LYS A 563 -18.25 -16.15 4.14
C LYS A 563 -17.80 -15.25 3.01
N HIS A 564 -17.87 -13.92 3.23
CA HIS A 564 -17.34 -12.95 2.26
C HIS A 564 -15.87 -13.23 1.94
N GLY A 565 -15.55 -13.41 0.64
CA GLY A 565 -14.22 -13.77 0.18
C GLY A 565 -13.97 -15.29 0.03
N CYS A 566 -14.98 -16.16 0.20
CA CYS A 566 -14.83 -17.61 0.05
C CYS A 566 -14.29 -18.00 -1.34
N TRP A 567 -14.52 -17.22 -2.38
CA TRP A 567 -13.96 -17.42 -3.73
C TRP A 567 -12.42 -17.37 -3.82
N ASN A 568 -11.72 -16.98 -2.76
CA ASN A 568 -10.26 -17.03 -2.65
C ASN A 568 -9.78 -18.15 -1.72
N ARG A 569 -10.65 -19.09 -1.34
CA ARG A 569 -10.36 -20.14 -0.36
C ARG A 569 -10.90 -21.50 -0.82
N LEU A 570 -10.21 -22.54 -0.39
CA LEU A 570 -10.69 -23.91 -0.52
C LEU A 570 -11.64 -24.27 0.64
N PRO A 571 -12.63 -25.13 0.44
CA PRO A 571 -12.93 -25.81 -0.83
C PRO A 571 -13.73 -24.97 -1.83
N TRP A 572 -14.29 -23.82 -1.42
CA TRP A 572 -15.26 -23.04 -2.19
C TRP A 572 -14.78 -22.63 -3.59
N LEU A 573 -13.49 -22.26 -3.74
CA LEU A 573 -12.96 -21.91 -5.06
C LEU A 573 -13.10 -23.08 -6.05
N ASP A 574 -12.84 -24.33 -5.59
CA ASP A 574 -12.93 -25.53 -6.42
C ASP A 574 -14.39 -25.90 -6.75
N GLU A 575 -15.35 -25.52 -5.90
CA GLU A 575 -16.78 -25.67 -6.17
C GLU A 575 -17.31 -24.58 -7.12
N MET A 576 -16.81 -23.35 -6.97
CA MET A 576 -17.28 -22.17 -7.71
C MET A 576 -16.81 -22.18 -9.17
N VAL A 577 -15.58 -22.61 -9.44
CA VAL A 577 -15.00 -22.57 -10.79
C VAL A 577 -15.76 -23.40 -11.81
N PRO A 578 -16.18 -24.65 -11.52
CA PRO A 578 -17.05 -25.42 -12.43
C PRO A 578 -18.40 -24.76 -12.74
N ASP A 579 -19.03 -24.15 -11.73
CA ASP A 579 -20.30 -23.43 -11.93
C ASP A 579 -20.11 -22.19 -12.82
N MET A 580 -18.97 -21.46 -12.65
CA MET A 580 -18.61 -20.35 -13.54
C MET A 580 -18.41 -20.84 -14.98
N ASP A 581 -17.65 -21.90 -15.17
CA ASP A 581 -17.34 -22.45 -16.49
C ASP A 581 -18.60 -22.91 -17.22
N LEU A 582 -19.49 -23.62 -16.52
CA LEU A 582 -20.78 -24.06 -17.09
C LEU A 582 -21.62 -22.87 -17.59
N PHE A 583 -21.70 -21.81 -16.82
CA PHE A 583 -22.43 -20.60 -17.19
C PHE A 583 -21.73 -19.85 -18.33
N LEU A 584 -20.45 -19.64 -18.24
CA LEU A 584 -19.65 -18.89 -19.23
C LEU A 584 -19.64 -19.60 -20.58
N ARG A 585 -19.48 -20.94 -20.65
CA ARG A 585 -19.56 -21.71 -21.90
C ARG A 585 -20.94 -21.64 -22.56
N ARG A 586 -22.00 -21.45 -21.80
CA ARG A 586 -23.34 -21.27 -22.36
C ARG A 586 -23.46 -19.95 -23.13
N HIS A 587 -22.80 -18.91 -22.69
CA HIS A 587 -22.96 -17.54 -23.19
C HIS A 587 -21.78 -17.00 -24.01
N LEU A 588 -20.62 -17.65 -23.94
CA LEU A 588 -19.40 -17.33 -24.73
C LEU A 588 -19.23 -18.38 -25.86
N LYS A 589 -20.29 -18.63 -26.64
CA LYS A 589 -20.27 -19.58 -27.75
C LYS A 589 -19.73 -18.96 -29.03
#